data_d54687cd924284cfe3ac47aed009aa15
#
_entry.id   d54687cd924284cfe3ac47aed009aa15
#
_cell.length_a   1.000
_cell.length_b   1.000
_cell.length_c   1.000
_cell.angle_alpha   90.00
_cell.angle_beta   90.00
_cell.angle_gamma   90.00
#
_symmetry.space_group_name_H-M   'P 1'
#
loop_
_entity.id
_entity.type
_entity.pdbx_description
1 polymer ?
#
loop_
_entity_poly.entity_id
_entity_poly.type
_entity_poly.pdbx_seq_one_letter_code
_entity_poly.pdbx_strand_id
1 'polypeptide(L)'
;MTLQTLCTPRPSVFAADRRATVLNLDTFLKNQVNGSEFFDENYFTSGMLTLVDRAFRHLGGAGAGSSVFLLSQAMGGGKTHSMIALGLLARDPGLRQQVLADKNPAPKLGACQVVGFTGRSTDAAGGIWGDIADQLGKADRVARYVSPMLTAPGPEAWKQLLGTAPLVLFLDELPPYLEYAVAVPVGNANLGVVTTAALANLFVAVSEMPNVCLVLSDLAGSTYRVGQDALDAAFNKAVQGVAHEARRIAVPITPVNPNGDELYHILRKRLFETVASESAIKQIASAYRDALREALDSGARQHSGHADACQR
;
A
#
# COMPACT_ATOMS: atom_id res chain seq x y z
N MET A 1 -1.15 -10.16 -39.73
CA MET A 1 -0.48 -9.89 -38.44
C MET A 1 -1.40 -10.38 -37.36
N THR A 2 -0.99 -11.28 -36.47
CA THR A 2 -1.84 -11.83 -35.40
C THR A 2 -1.46 -11.17 -34.09
N LEU A 3 -2.36 -11.14 -33.10
CA LEU A 3 -2.07 -10.63 -31.75
C LEU A 3 -0.85 -11.31 -31.12
N GLN A 4 -0.64 -12.60 -31.40
CA GLN A 4 0.51 -13.37 -30.92
C GLN A 4 1.87 -12.84 -31.41
N THR A 5 1.90 -12.16 -32.56
CA THR A 5 3.15 -11.56 -33.09
C THR A 5 3.43 -10.17 -32.56
N LEU A 6 2.48 -9.59 -31.83
CA LEU A 6 2.55 -8.21 -31.32
C LEU A 6 2.80 -8.12 -29.82
N CYS A 7 2.51 -9.17 -29.08
CA CYS A 7 2.61 -9.16 -27.62
C CYS A 7 3.26 -10.45 -27.15
N THR A 8 4.24 -10.34 -26.26
CA THR A 8 4.83 -11.48 -25.55
C THR A 8 4.26 -11.53 -24.16
N PRO A 9 3.35 -12.45 -23.85
CA PRO A 9 2.82 -12.57 -22.50
C PRO A 9 3.93 -13.06 -21.55
N ARG A 10 3.85 -12.64 -20.28
CA ARG A 10 4.77 -13.14 -19.25
C ARG A 10 4.51 -14.64 -18.99
N PRO A 11 5.55 -15.46 -18.81
CA PRO A 11 5.39 -16.88 -18.44
C PRO A 11 4.54 -17.07 -17.18
N SER A 12 4.62 -16.12 -16.25
CA SER A 12 3.85 -16.11 -14.99
C SER A 12 2.32 -16.10 -15.21
N VAL A 13 1.84 -15.62 -16.35
CA VAL A 13 0.39 -15.61 -16.67
C VAL A 13 -0.16 -17.02 -16.89
N PHE A 14 0.69 -17.97 -17.33
CA PHE A 14 0.32 -19.34 -17.63
C PHE A 14 0.68 -20.33 -16.52
N ALA A 15 1.40 -19.89 -15.50
CA ALA A 15 1.80 -20.76 -14.39
C ALA A 15 0.60 -21.02 -13.47
N ALA A 16 0.08 -22.25 -13.50
CA ALA A 16 -1.08 -22.68 -12.71
C ALA A 16 -0.88 -22.49 -11.19
N ASP A 17 0.37 -22.51 -10.74
CA ASP A 17 0.74 -22.38 -9.32
C ASP A 17 0.93 -20.93 -8.87
N ARG A 18 1.06 -20.00 -9.78
CA ARG A 18 1.03 -18.55 -9.49
C ARG A 18 -0.42 -18.04 -9.44
N ARG A 19 -1.20 -18.53 -8.50
CA ARG A 19 -2.22 -17.68 -7.91
C ARG A 19 -1.47 -16.43 -7.50
N ALA A 20 -1.85 -15.28 -8.07
CA ALA A 20 -1.20 -14.02 -7.81
C ALA A 20 -0.90 -13.95 -6.32
N THR A 21 0.37 -14.11 -5.95
CA THR A 21 0.77 -14.12 -4.55
C THR A 21 0.43 -12.71 -4.10
N VAL A 22 -0.64 -12.59 -3.33
CA VAL A 22 -1.03 -11.29 -2.78
C VAL A 22 0.16 -10.88 -1.94
N LEU A 23 0.96 -9.98 -2.50
CA LEU A 23 2.11 -9.43 -1.80
C LEU A 23 1.58 -8.75 -0.55
N ASN A 24 1.97 -9.26 0.61
CA ASN A 24 1.64 -8.69 1.89
C ASN A 24 2.88 -8.07 2.53
N LEU A 25 2.65 -7.19 3.49
CA LEU A 25 3.73 -6.49 4.16
C LEU A 25 4.68 -7.44 4.89
N ASP A 26 4.18 -8.51 5.51
CA ASP A 26 5.01 -9.50 6.24
C ASP A 26 6.03 -10.19 5.34
N THR A 27 5.60 -10.62 4.14
CA THR A 27 6.49 -11.22 3.14
C THR A 27 7.63 -10.27 2.79
N PHE A 28 7.32 -8.99 2.62
CA PHE A 28 8.32 -7.96 2.36
C PHE A 28 9.24 -7.74 3.57
N LEU A 29 8.72 -7.62 4.78
CA LEU A 29 9.51 -7.41 5.99
C LEU A 29 10.48 -8.55 6.25
N LYS A 30 10.10 -9.79 5.90
CA LYS A 30 10.93 -11.00 5.97
C LYS A 30 11.95 -11.13 4.82
N ASN A 31 12.13 -10.08 3.99
CA ASN A 31 13.04 -10.06 2.84
C ASN A 31 12.76 -11.14 1.77
N GLN A 32 11.49 -11.51 1.58
CA GLN A 32 11.08 -12.54 0.62
C GLN A 32 10.59 -11.93 -0.71
N VAL A 33 10.71 -10.62 -0.89
CA VAL A 33 10.35 -9.91 -2.13
C VAL A 33 11.61 -9.49 -2.87
N ASN A 34 11.77 -9.96 -4.10
CA ASN A 34 12.85 -9.53 -4.98
C ASN A 34 12.52 -8.16 -5.57
N GLY A 35 13.37 -7.16 -5.30
CA GLY A 35 13.13 -5.79 -5.74
C GLY A 35 13.17 -5.62 -7.26
N SER A 36 14.12 -6.26 -7.95
CA SER A 36 14.22 -6.15 -9.42
C SER A 36 13.00 -6.76 -10.12
N GLU A 37 12.57 -7.95 -9.70
CA GLU A 37 11.36 -8.59 -10.22
C GLU A 37 10.11 -7.76 -9.92
N PHE A 38 10.03 -7.21 -8.68
CA PHE A 38 8.92 -6.35 -8.29
C PHE A 38 8.75 -5.19 -9.26
N PHE A 39 9.82 -4.43 -9.56
CA PHE A 39 9.75 -3.27 -10.45
C PHE A 39 9.66 -3.65 -11.93
N ASP A 40 10.09 -4.84 -12.31
CA ASP A 40 9.85 -5.35 -13.66
C ASP A 40 8.37 -5.71 -13.91
N GLU A 41 7.67 -6.24 -12.92
CA GLU A 41 6.28 -6.69 -13.06
C GLU A 41 5.23 -5.63 -12.65
N ASN A 42 5.62 -4.59 -11.94
CA ASN A 42 4.69 -3.58 -11.42
C ASN A 42 4.88 -2.21 -12.09
N TYR A 43 3.76 -1.58 -12.41
CA TYR A 43 3.73 -0.23 -12.96
C TYR A 43 3.79 0.80 -11.83
N PHE A 44 4.63 1.82 -12.02
CA PHE A 44 4.67 2.97 -11.12
C PHE A 44 3.48 3.91 -11.39
N THR A 45 2.52 3.90 -10.49
CA THR A 45 1.40 4.83 -10.54
C THR A 45 1.82 6.24 -10.12
N SER A 46 1.02 7.24 -10.47
CA SER A 46 1.25 8.64 -10.06
C SER A 46 1.24 8.80 -8.53
N GLY A 47 0.33 8.08 -7.85
CA GLY A 47 0.28 8.07 -6.40
C GLY A 47 1.50 7.43 -5.76
N MET A 48 1.98 6.32 -6.30
CA MET A 48 3.21 5.66 -5.84
C MET A 48 4.43 6.56 -6.04
N LEU A 49 4.56 7.21 -7.21
CA LEU A 49 5.63 8.18 -7.49
C LEU A 49 5.58 9.36 -6.51
N THR A 50 4.38 9.87 -6.22
CA THR A 50 4.19 10.97 -5.27
C THR A 50 4.63 10.58 -3.86
N LEU A 51 4.28 9.36 -3.40
CA LEU A 51 4.70 8.84 -2.11
C LEU A 51 6.23 8.75 -2.03
N VAL A 52 6.85 8.12 -3.04
CA VAL A 52 8.30 7.91 -3.14
C VAL A 52 9.06 9.24 -3.16
N ASP A 53 8.63 10.19 -3.99
CA ASP A 53 9.25 11.53 -4.08
C ASP A 53 9.21 12.25 -2.73
N ARG A 54 8.03 12.33 -2.11
CA ARG A 54 7.86 13.04 -0.84
C ARG A 54 8.60 12.39 0.31
N ALA A 55 8.54 11.05 0.42
CA ALA A 55 9.23 10.31 1.47
C ALA A 55 10.76 10.48 1.38
N PHE A 56 11.33 10.37 0.19
CA PHE A 56 12.78 10.55 0.02
C PHE A 56 13.24 12.00 0.11
N ARG A 57 12.43 12.97 -0.27
CA ARG A 57 12.74 14.40 0.03
C ARG A 57 12.81 14.65 1.53
N HIS A 58 11.88 14.11 2.28
CA HIS A 58 11.88 14.23 3.74
C HIS A 58 13.12 13.56 4.34
N LEU A 59 13.35 12.28 4.03
CA LEU A 59 14.49 11.52 4.57
C LEU A 59 15.86 12.04 4.09
N GLY A 60 15.90 12.67 2.92
CA GLY A 60 17.10 13.29 2.35
C GLY A 60 17.40 14.70 2.86
N GLY A 61 16.56 15.25 3.74
CA GLY A 61 16.74 16.60 4.30
C GLY A 61 16.47 17.74 3.31
N ALA A 62 15.81 17.48 2.19
CA ALA A 62 15.58 18.47 1.12
C ALA A 62 14.37 19.39 1.36
N GLY A 63 13.90 19.56 2.60
CA GLY A 63 12.89 20.57 2.92
C GLY A 63 11.77 20.08 3.85
N ALA A 64 10.90 21.01 4.22
CA ALA A 64 9.75 20.82 5.11
C ALA A 64 8.63 20.01 4.43
N GLY A 65 8.88 18.71 4.21
CA GLY A 65 7.87 17.77 3.76
C GLY A 65 7.16 17.12 4.96
N SER A 66 5.97 16.54 4.74
CA SER A 66 5.34 15.71 5.76
C SER A 66 6.15 14.44 5.98
N SER A 67 6.26 14.03 7.24
CA SER A 67 6.85 12.76 7.66
C SER A 67 5.83 11.62 7.74
N VAL A 68 4.52 11.94 7.66
CA VAL A 68 3.42 10.99 7.81
C VAL A 68 2.54 11.00 6.55
N PHE A 69 2.31 9.83 5.97
CA PHE A 69 1.49 9.64 4.77
C PHE A 69 0.36 8.65 5.04
N LEU A 70 -0.84 9.00 4.58
CA LEU A 70 -2.03 8.17 4.69
C LEU A 70 -2.43 7.69 3.29
N LEU A 71 -2.33 6.38 3.05
CA LEU A 71 -2.77 5.77 1.79
C LEU A 71 -4.27 5.53 1.81
N SER A 72 -5.02 6.36 1.09
CA SER A 72 -6.48 6.32 1.05
C SER A 72 -6.96 5.78 -0.29
N GLN A 73 -7.50 4.56 -0.28
CA GLN A 73 -8.16 3.93 -1.41
C GLN A 73 -8.97 2.72 -0.96
N ALA A 74 -9.98 2.33 -1.74
CA ALA A 74 -10.77 1.13 -1.52
C ALA A 74 -9.88 -0.13 -1.45
N MET A 75 -10.41 -1.23 -0.93
CA MET A 75 -9.71 -2.52 -0.88
C MET A 75 -9.23 -2.93 -2.28
N GLY A 76 -8.02 -3.49 -2.36
CA GLY A 76 -7.39 -3.83 -3.65
C GLY A 76 -6.76 -2.66 -4.40
N GLY A 77 -6.82 -1.43 -3.87
CA GLY A 77 -6.32 -0.20 -4.52
C GLY A 77 -4.80 0.01 -4.49
N GLY A 78 -3.97 -1.00 -4.22
CA GLY A 78 -2.51 -0.89 -4.31
C GLY A 78 -1.81 -0.25 -3.10
N LYS A 79 -2.47 -0.10 -1.93
CA LYS A 79 -1.88 0.48 -0.72
C LYS A 79 -0.62 -0.28 -0.27
N THR A 80 -0.74 -1.58 -0.02
CA THR A 80 0.38 -2.44 0.37
C THR A 80 1.48 -2.48 -0.71
N HIS A 81 1.12 -2.49 -1.99
CA HIS A 81 2.09 -2.40 -3.09
C HIS A 81 2.91 -1.10 -3.04
N SER A 82 2.27 0.04 -2.73
CA SER A 82 2.96 1.32 -2.60
C SER A 82 3.92 1.33 -1.40
N MET A 83 3.55 0.70 -0.29
CA MET A 83 4.44 0.52 0.87
C MET A 83 5.64 -0.36 0.50
N ILE A 84 5.42 -1.49 -0.15
CA ILE A 84 6.48 -2.41 -0.60
C ILE A 84 7.42 -1.71 -1.57
N ALA A 85 6.90 -0.97 -2.56
CA ALA A 85 7.72 -0.21 -3.50
C ALA A 85 8.63 0.79 -2.77
N LEU A 86 8.07 1.61 -1.86
CA LEU A 86 8.85 2.55 -1.07
C LEU A 86 9.88 1.82 -0.21
N GLY A 87 9.50 0.73 0.45
CA GLY A 87 10.38 -0.04 1.32
C GLY A 87 11.57 -0.68 0.59
N LEU A 88 11.34 -1.25 -0.60
CA LEU A 88 12.41 -1.79 -1.45
C LEU A 88 13.41 -0.71 -1.84
N LEU A 89 12.93 0.44 -2.29
CA LEU A 89 13.77 1.58 -2.66
C LEU A 89 14.47 2.21 -1.44
N ALA A 90 13.89 2.14 -0.25
CA ALA A 90 14.48 2.64 0.98
C ALA A 90 15.65 1.75 1.45
N ARG A 91 15.48 0.42 1.39
CA ARG A 91 16.50 -0.54 1.80
C ARG A 91 17.71 -0.57 0.88
N ASP A 92 17.49 -0.39 -0.43
CA ASP A 92 18.52 -0.54 -1.46
C ASP A 92 18.73 0.76 -2.26
N PRO A 93 19.78 1.55 -1.94
CA PRO A 93 20.13 2.75 -2.69
C PRO A 93 20.50 2.49 -4.16
N GLY A 94 21.08 1.33 -4.46
CA GLY A 94 21.44 0.94 -5.83
C GLY A 94 20.18 0.71 -6.68
N LEU A 95 19.25 -0.08 -6.16
CA LEU A 95 17.94 -0.29 -6.78
C LEU A 95 17.17 1.02 -6.93
N ARG A 96 17.20 1.88 -5.89
CA ARG A 96 16.58 3.21 -5.94
C ARG A 96 17.14 4.05 -7.07
N GLN A 97 18.48 4.09 -7.22
CA GLN A 97 19.10 4.83 -8.31
C GLN A 97 18.79 4.23 -9.68
N GLN A 98 18.77 2.92 -9.80
CA GLN A 98 18.41 2.23 -11.05
C GLN A 98 16.96 2.53 -11.46
N VAL A 99 16.01 2.44 -10.52
CA VAL A 99 14.58 2.56 -10.80
C VAL A 99 14.16 4.01 -11.02
N LEU A 100 14.65 4.95 -10.21
CA LEU A 100 14.28 6.36 -10.29
C LEU A 100 15.18 7.18 -11.23
N ALA A 101 16.40 6.74 -11.48
CA ALA A 101 17.38 7.41 -12.33
C ALA A 101 17.51 8.93 -11.99
N ASP A 102 17.33 9.80 -12.97
CA ASP A 102 17.41 11.27 -12.79
C ASP A 102 16.27 11.85 -11.93
N LYS A 103 15.23 11.07 -11.68
CA LYS A 103 14.10 11.47 -10.81
C LYS A 103 14.31 11.13 -9.34
N ASN A 104 15.49 10.60 -8.96
CA ASN A 104 15.78 10.28 -7.57
C ASN A 104 15.92 11.56 -6.73
N PRO A 105 14.98 11.86 -5.81
CA PRO A 105 14.98 13.11 -5.06
C PRO A 105 16.03 13.15 -3.95
N ALA A 106 16.64 12.01 -3.61
CA ALA A 106 17.62 11.88 -2.54
C ALA A 106 18.80 10.96 -2.95
N PRO A 107 19.61 11.36 -3.97
CA PRO A 107 20.66 10.50 -4.51
C PRO A 107 21.80 10.21 -3.50
N LYS A 108 21.96 11.06 -2.48
CA LYS A 108 22.98 10.90 -1.42
C LYS A 108 22.47 10.13 -0.20
N LEU A 109 21.16 9.83 -0.11
CA LEU A 109 20.59 9.08 0.99
C LEU A 109 21.05 7.62 0.92
N GLY A 110 21.68 7.14 1.98
CA GLY A 110 22.09 5.74 2.14
C GLY A 110 20.89 4.80 2.27
N ALA A 111 21.16 3.56 2.69
CA ALA A 111 20.12 2.62 3.04
C ALA A 111 19.35 3.08 4.28
N CYS A 112 18.03 2.98 4.24
CA CYS A 112 17.17 3.25 5.38
C CYS A 112 16.80 1.95 6.09
N GLN A 113 16.64 2.00 7.40
CA GLN A 113 15.94 0.94 8.13
C GLN A 113 14.48 0.92 7.68
N VAL A 114 13.91 -0.28 7.58
CA VAL A 114 12.48 -0.43 7.24
C VAL A 114 11.88 -1.42 8.20
N VAL A 115 10.88 -0.98 8.94
CA VAL A 115 10.10 -1.79 9.86
C VAL A 115 8.62 -1.59 9.60
N GLY A 116 7.77 -2.46 10.09
CA GLY A 116 6.35 -2.31 9.90
C GLY A 116 5.53 -3.23 10.78
N PHE A 117 4.25 -2.90 10.91
CA PHE A 117 3.28 -3.69 11.63
C PHE A 117 2.04 -3.90 10.73
N THR A 118 1.57 -5.14 10.66
CA THR A 118 0.28 -5.45 10.05
C THR A 118 -0.74 -5.80 11.11
N GLY A 119 -1.93 -5.26 10.98
CA GLY A 119 -3.02 -5.55 11.91
C GLY A 119 -3.49 -7.01 11.91
N ARG A 120 -2.96 -7.83 11.02
CA ARG A 120 -3.18 -9.29 11.03
C ARG A 120 -2.34 -10.01 12.08
N SER A 121 -1.27 -9.37 12.60
CA SER A 121 -0.43 -9.87 13.70
C SER A 121 -1.13 -9.63 15.06
N THR A 122 -2.23 -10.32 15.29
CA THR A 122 -3.03 -10.17 16.53
C THR A 122 -2.37 -10.81 17.75
N ASP A 123 -1.35 -11.62 17.55
CA ASP A 123 -0.58 -12.34 18.58
C ASP A 123 0.65 -11.54 19.07
N ALA A 124 0.79 -10.28 18.68
CA ALA A 124 1.88 -9.41 19.12
C ALA A 124 1.77 -9.12 20.64
N ALA A 125 2.41 -9.96 21.46
CA ALA A 125 2.33 -9.91 22.92
C ALA A 125 2.81 -8.57 23.50
N GLY A 126 3.78 -7.91 22.86
CA GLY A 126 4.29 -6.59 23.24
C GLY A 126 3.50 -5.41 22.66
N GLY A 127 2.37 -5.64 22.04
CA GLY A 127 1.65 -4.63 21.27
C GLY A 127 2.44 -4.15 20.04
N ILE A 128 1.94 -3.15 19.35
CA ILE A 128 2.60 -2.58 18.16
C ILE A 128 4.02 -2.08 18.47
N TRP A 129 4.22 -1.47 19.63
CA TRP A 129 5.53 -0.93 20.04
C TRP A 129 6.55 -2.00 20.37
N GLY A 130 6.12 -3.13 20.95
CA GLY A 130 6.99 -4.29 21.18
C GLY A 130 7.46 -4.91 19.88
N ASP A 131 6.55 -5.16 18.94
CA ASP A 131 6.87 -5.73 17.63
C ASP A 131 7.85 -4.83 16.82
N ILE A 132 7.61 -3.52 16.80
CA ILE A 132 8.53 -2.56 16.16
C ILE A 132 9.89 -2.56 16.88
N ALA A 133 9.91 -2.65 18.21
CA ALA A 133 11.14 -2.68 18.99
C ALA A 133 11.97 -3.94 18.70
N ASP A 134 11.33 -5.08 18.56
CA ASP A 134 11.98 -6.35 18.20
C ASP A 134 12.62 -6.27 16.80
N GLN A 135 11.89 -5.73 15.82
CA GLN A 135 12.42 -5.52 14.47
C GLN A 135 13.64 -4.57 14.44
N LEU A 136 13.68 -3.59 15.36
CA LEU A 136 14.80 -2.65 15.50
C LEU A 136 15.94 -3.20 16.37
N GLY A 137 15.77 -4.36 17.01
CA GLY A 137 16.73 -4.89 17.99
C GLY A 137 16.83 -4.03 19.27
N LYS A 138 15.74 -3.38 19.69
CA LYS A 138 15.69 -2.43 20.79
C LYS A 138 14.58 -2.74 21.83
N ALA A 139 14.28 -4.01 22.04
CA ALA A 139 13.21 -4.45 22.96
C ALA A 139 13.38 -3.87 24.39
N ASP A 140 14.62 -3.66 24.84
CA ASP A 140 14.95 -3.05 26.12
C ASP A 140 14.39 -1.63 26.29
N ARG A 141 14.30 -0.87 25.18
CA ARG A 141 13.79 0.52 25.19
C ARG A 141 12.31 0.62 25.53
N VAL A 142 11.56 -0.43 25.26
CA VAL A 142 10.11 -0.47 25.49
C VAL A 142 9.69 -1.43 26.58
N ALA A 143 10.62 -2.14 27.22
CA ALA A 143 10.33 -3.17 28.22
C ALA A 143 9.34 -2.70 29.29
N ARG A 144 9.48 -1.48 29.83
CA ARG A 144 8.57 -0.90 30.83
C ARG A 144 7.14 -0.63 30.33
N TYR A 145 6.95 -0.59 29.00
CA TYR A 145 5.64 -0.40 28.39
C TYR A 145 4.99 -1.71 27.97
N VAL A 146 5.72 -2.83 28.13
CA VAL A 146 5.26 -4.18 27.80
C VAL A 146 4.97 -4.96 29.10
N SER A 147 5.84 -4.86 30.11
CA SER A 147 5.72 -5.62 31.37
C SER A 147 5.82 -4.68 32.58
N PRO A 148 5.05 -4.92 33.64
CA PRO A 148 4.11 -6.05 33.89
C PRO A 148 2.76 -5.91 33.17
N MET A 149 2.47 -4.77 32.58
CA MET A 149 1.21 -4.49 31.87
C MET A 149 1.47 -3.60 30.67
N LEU A 150 0.76 -3.85 29.57
CA LEU A 150 0.84 -2.99 28.37
C LEU A 150 0.39 -1.56 28.69
N THR A 151 1.26 -0.59 28.42
CA THR A 151 1.00 0.84 28.55
C THR A 151 1.46 1.59 27.32
N ALA A 152 0.84 2.73 27.01
CA ALA A 152 1.18 3.51 25.82
C ALA A 152 2.53 4.22 25.99
N PRO A 153 3.52 4.01 25.07
CA PRO A 153 4.70 4.85 25.01
C PRO A 153 4.34 6.31 24.71
N GLY A 154 4.97 7.25 25.43
CA GLY A 154 4.87 8.68 25.11
C GLY A 154 5.73 9.06 23.90
N PRO A 155 5.60 10.32 23.37
CA PRO A 155 6.36 10.76 22.21
C PRO A 155 7.87 10.62 22.35
N GLU A 156 8.43 10.94 23.49
CA GLU A 156 9.87 10.82 23.74
C GLU A 156 10.35 9.35 23.76
N ALA A 157 9.53 8.43 24.27
CA ALA A 157 9.84 7.01 24.23
C ALA A 157 9.86 6.49 22.78
N TRP A 158 8.93 6.93 21.94
CA TRP A 158 8.92 6.65 20.53
C TRP A 158 10.17 7.19 19.82
N LYS A 159 10.57 8.45 20.07
CA LYS A 159 11.79 9.02 19.50
C LYS A 159 13.04 8.22 19.90
N GLN A 160 13.14 7.81 21.15
CA GLN A 160 14.24 6.98 21.65
C GLN A 160 14.27 5.60 20.97
N LEU A 161 13.10 4.99 20.75
CA LEU A 161 12.97 3.71 20.07
C LEU A 161 13.38 3.83 18.61
N LEU A 162 12.79 4.76 17.88
CA LEU A 162 13.03 4.93 16.42
C LEU A 162 14.47 5.38 16.15
N GLY A 163 15.06 6.22 17.01
CA GLY A 163 16.45 6.64 16.95
C GLY A 163 16.73 7.67 15.85
N THR A 164 18.01 7.79 15.45
CA THR A 164 18.49 8.87 14.57
C THR A 164 18.85 8.40 13.16
N ALA A 165 18.89 7.10 12.90
CA ALA A 165 19.13 6.57 11.56
C ALA A 165 17.91 6.80 10.65
N PRO A 166 18.09 7.00 9.33
CA PRO A 166 16.99 7.08 8.39
C PRO A 166 16.11 5.83 8.47
N LEU A 167 14.78 6.02 8.65
CA LEU A 167 13.86 4.94 8.91
C LEU A 167 12.52 5.16 8.20
N VAL A 168 12.01 4.10 7.59
CA VAL A 168 10.64 4.01 7.07
C VAL A 168 9.85 3.05 7.94
N LEU A 169 8.73 3.50 8.47
CA LEU A 169 7.81 2.72 9.29
C LEU A 169 6.48 2.54 8.55
N PHE A 170 6.02 1.29 8.47
CA PHE A 170 4.73 0.95 7.86
C PHE A 170 3.71 0.50 8.90
N LEU A 171 2.48 0.98 8.78
CA LEU A 171 1.33 0.48 9.52
C LEU A 171 0.24 0.08 8.51
N ASP A 172 0.03 -1.21 8.33
CA ASP A 172 -0.94 -1.71 7.36
C ASP A 172 -2.06 -2.51 8.04
N GLU A 173 -3.26 -2.42 7.48
CA GLU A 173 -4.43 -3.20 7.90
C GLU A 173 -4.68 -3.20 9.43
N LEU A 174 -4.57 -2.06 10.12
CA LEU A 174 -4.76 -1.97 11.58
C LEU A 174 -6.13 -2.44 12.12
N PRO A 175 -7.26 -2.37 11.40
CA PRO A 175 -8.57 -2.74 11.95
C PRO A 175 -8.65 -4.11 12.59
N PRO A 176 -8.11 -5.22 12.02
CA PRO A 176 -8.13 -6.53 12.68
C PRO A 176 -7.42 -6.54 14.04
N TYR A 177 -6.30 -5.81 14.16
CA TYR A 177 -5.63 -5.69 15.44
C TYR A 177 -6.43 -4.87 16.45
N LEU A 178 -7.06 -3.77 16.03
CA LEU A 178 -7.91 -2.96 16.89
C LEU A 178 -9.14 -3.75 17.37
N GLU A 179 -9.70 -4.61 16.53
CA GLU A 179 -10.79 -5.52 16.91
C GLU A 179 -10.36 -6.49 18.03
N TYR A 180 -9.21 -7.11 17.86
CA TYR A 180 -8.61 -7.93 18.92
C TYR A 180 -8.32 -7.11 20.19
N ALA A 181 -7.70 -5.95 20.05
CA ALA A 181 -7.25 -5.13 21.15
C ALA A 181 -8.39 -4.62 22.04
N VAL A 182 -9.56 -4.31 21.49
CA VAL A 182 -10.70 -3.85 22.32
C VAL A 182 -11.28 -4.97 23.19
N ALA A 183 -11.05 -6.24 22.83
CA ALA A 183 -11.46 -7.39 23.61
C ALA A 183 -10.46 -7.75 24.73
N VAL A 184 -9.23 -7.20 24.70
CA VAL A 184 -8.20 -7.50 25.69
C VAL A 184 -8.24 -6.50 26.85
N PRO A 185 -8.56 -6.91 28.08
CA PRO A 185 -8.59 -6.01 29.23
C PRO A 185 -7.16 -5.59 29.63
N VAL A 186 -6.98 -4.31 29.94
CA VAL A 186 -5.72 -3.73 30.43
C VAL A 186 -6.05 -2.76 31.57
N GLY A 187 -5.80 -3.18 32.79
CA GLY A 187 -6.20 -2.42 34.01
C GLY A 187 -7.71 -2.14 34.01
N ASN A 188 -8.09 -0.86 34.14
CA ASN A 188 -9.48 -0.41 34.11
C ASN A 188 -9.99 -0.07 32.69
N ALA A 189 -9.19 -0.36 31.63
CA ALA A 189 -9.50 -0.08 30.24
C ALA A 189 -9.34 -1.35 29.38
N ASN A 190 -9.12 -1.19 28.07
CA ASN A 190 -8.75 -2.26 27.17
C ASN A 190 -7.53 -1.87 26.32
N LEU A 191 -6.91 -2.85 25.68
CA LEU A 191 -5.72 -2.65 24.87
C LEU A 191 -6.00 -1.71 23.67
N GLY A 192 -7.23 -1.66 23.17
CA GLY A 192 -7.61 -0.73 22.08
C GLY A 192 -7.44 0.73 22.47
N VAL A 193 -7.81 1.10 23.70
CA VAL A 193 -7.59 2.46 24.25
C VAL A 193 -6.10 2.76 24.37
N VAL A 194 -5.33 1.81 24.92
CA VAL A 194 -3.87 1.94 25.05
C VAL A 194 -3.20 2.08 23.69
N THR A 195 -3.61 1.27 22.73
CA THR A 195 -3.08 1.32 21.34
C THR A 195 -3.40 2.65 20.66
N THR A 196 -4.63 3.16 20.81
CA THR A 196 -5.00 4.46 20.23
C THR A 196 -4.12 5.58 20.80
N ALA A 197 -3.88 5.59 22.10
CA ALA A 197 -2.98 6.56 22.73
C ALA A 197 -1.52 6.39 22.27
N ALA A 198 -1.04 5.15 22.15
CA ALA A 198 0.31 4.86 21.66
C ALA A 198 0.53 5.34 20.22
N LEU A 199 -0.45 5.13 19.33
CA LEU A 199 -0.40 5.58 17.93
C LEU A 199 -0.49 7.10 17.82
N ALA A 200 -1.33 7.76 18.60
CA ALA A 200 -1.38 9.23 18.67
C ALA A 200 -0.01 9.81 19.06
N ASN A 201 0.64 9.24 20.07
CA ASN A 201 1.98 9.62 20.50
C ASN A 201 3.05 9.33 19.44
N LEU A 202 2.94 8.22 18.71
CA LEU A 202 3.81 7.89 17.57
C LEU A 202 3.71 8.96 16.48
N PHE A 203 2.50 9.36 16.10
CA PHE A 203 2.30 10.38 15.07
C PHE A 203 2.92 11.71 15.46
N VAL A 204 2.78 12.13 16.72
CA VAL A 204 3.46 13.32 17.26
C VAL A 204 4.98 13.14 17.16
N ALA A 205 5.53 12.03 17.66
CA ALA A 205 6.97 11.79 17.64
C ALA A 205 7.53 11.85 16.21
N VAL A 206 6.90 11.16 15.25
CA VAL A 206 7.34 11.13 13.85
C VAL A 206 7.25 12.52 13.20
N SER A 207 6.23 13.33 13.52
CA SER A 207 6.10 14.67 12.96
C SER A 207 7.25 15.62 13.35
N GLU A 208 7.97 15.29 14.41
CA GLU A 208 9.11 16.05 14.92
C GLU A 208 10.48 15.44 14.52
N MET A 209 10.49 14.29 13.82
CA MET A 209 11.70 13.55 13.46
C MET A 209 12.02 13.69 11.97
N PRO A 210 13.11 14.38 11.58
CA PRO A 210 13.47 14.59 10.17
C PRO A 210 13.99 13.32 9.48
N ASN A 211 14.34 12.31 10.25
CA ASN A 211 14.92 11.04 9.77
C ASN A 211 13.90 9.88 9.71
N VAL A 212 12.65 10.10 10.04
CA VAL A 212 11.62 9.04 10.07
C VAL A 212 10.49 9.39 9.11
N CYS A 213 10.08 8.42 8.31
CA CYS A 213 8.90 8.48 7.46
C CYS A 213 7.91 7.40 7.89
N LEU A 214 6.68 7.78 8.18
CA LEU A 214 5.58 6.87 8.52
C LEU A 214 4.58 6.82 7.39
N VAL A 215 4.24 5.62 6.94
CA VAL A 215 3.17 5.39 5.96
C VAL A 215 2.14 4.44 6.57
N LEU A 216 0.89 4.86 6.57
CA LEU A 216 -0.20 4.02 7.07
C LEU A 216 -1.30 3.85 6.03
N SER A 217 -1.94 2.68 6.00
CA SER A 217 -3.13 2.46 5.18
C SER A 217 -4.37 3.02 5.87
N ASP A 218 -5.28 3.59 5.05
CA ASP A 218 -6.54 4.12 5.57
C ASP A 218 -7.37 3.01 6.24
N LEU A 219 -7.97 3.37 7.35
CA LEU A 219 -8.85 2.55 8.16
C LEU A 219 -10.29 2.52 7.60
N ALA A 220 -10.62 3.35 6.62
CA ALA A 220 -11.97 3.54 6.09
C ALA A 220 -12.55 2.33 5.33
N GLY A 221 -11.76 1.29 5.04
CA GLY A 221 -12.24 0.04 4.46
C GLY A 221 -12.76 -0.97 5.49
N SER A 222 -12.60 -0.70 6.79
CA SER A 222 -13.24 -1.47 7.84
C SER A 222 -14.72 -1.13 7.85
N THR A 223 -15.56 -2.10 7.54
CA THR A 223 -17.01 -1.99 7.74
C THR A 223 -17.23 -1.64 9.20
N TYR A 224 -17.69 -0.41 9.48
CA TYR A 224 -18.17 -0.08 10.80
C TYR A 224 -19.20 -1.14 11.19
N ARG A 225 -18.96 -1.85 12.28
CA ARG A 225 -19.92 -2.82 12.77
C ARG A 225 -21.15 -2.06 13.24
N VAL A 226 -22.28 -2.39 12.66
CA VAL A 226 -23.60 -1.84 13.04
C VAL A 226 -24.17 -2.72 14.18
N GLY A 227 -23.32 -3.08 15.14
CA GLY A 227 -23.72 -3.79 16.34
C GLY A 227 -24.12 -2.82 17.45
N GLN A 228 -24.97 -3.28 18.36
CA GLN A 228 -25.40 -2.50 19.53
C GLN A 228 -24.66 -2.92 20.82
N ASP A 229 -23.67 -3.80 20.72
CA ASP A 229 -22.93 -4.25 21.88
C ASP A 229 -21.74 -3.31 22.25
N ALA A 230 -21.25 -3.45 23.48
CA ALA A 230 -20.20 -2.60 24.01
C ALA A 230 -18.84 -2.79 23.26
N LEU A 231 -18.59 -3.98 22.68
CA LEU A 231 -17.36 -4.27 21.93
C LEU A 231 -17.37 -3.57 20.58
N ASP A 232 -18.50 -3.59 19.87
CA ASP A 232 -18.64 -2.87 18.59
C ASP A 232 -18.47 -1.35 18.79
N ALA A 233 -19.03 -0.80 19.86
CA ALA A 233 -18.85 0.60 20.21
C ALA A 233 -17.38 0.92 20.55
N ALA A 234 -16.69 0.07 21.29
CA ALA A 234 -15.29 0.23 21.63
C ALA A 234 -14.39 0.12 20.40
N PHE A 235 -14.65 -0.83 19.49
CA PHE A 235 -13.95 -0.97 18.22
C PHE A 235 -14.11 0.28 17.35
N ASN A 236 -15.34 0.74 17.12
CA ASN A 236 -15.61 1.93 16.32
C ASN A 236 -14.91 3.16 16.92
N LYS A 237 -14.91 3.32 18.22
CA LYS A 237 -14.20 4.40 18.91
C LYS A 237 -12.69 4.32 18.71
N ALA A 238 -12.08 3.14 18.78
CA ALA A 238 -10.65 2.94 18.55
C ALA A 238 -10.26 3.28 17.10
N VAL A 239 -11.01 2.76 16.13
CA VAL A 239 -10.78 3.06 14.70
C VAL A 239 -10.92 4.55 14.41
N GLN A 240 -11.98 5.19 14.91
CA GLN A 240 -12.20 6.62 14.73
C GLN A 240 -11.11 7.45 15.39
N GLY A 241 -10.65 7.06 16.58
CA GLY A 241 -9.57 7.75 17.29
C GLY A 241 -8.27 7.74 16.49
N VAL A 242 -7.84 6.58 16.00
CA VAL A 242 -6.63 6.46 15.17
C VAL A 242 -6.81 7.22 13.85
N ALA A 243 -7.96 7.08 13.17
CA ALA A 243 -8.23 7.77 11.92
C ALA A 243 -8.24 9.29 12.07
N HIS A 244 -8.80 9.81 13.16
CA HIS A 244 -8.83 11.24 13.45
C HIS A 244 -7.40 11.80 13.63
N GLU A 245 -6.59 11.15 14.46
CA GLU A 245 -5.20 11.60 14.70
C GLU A 245 -4.35 11.47 13.42
N ALA A 246 -4.50 10.39 12.66
CA ALA A 246 -3.82 10.24 11.38
C ALA A 246 -4.18 11.36 10.41
N ARG A 247 -5.47 11.67 10.21
CA ARG A 247 -5.92 12.72 9.28
C ARG A 247 -5.48 14.12 9.67
N ARG A 248 -5.24 14.37 10.95
CA ARG A 248 -4.77 15.67 11.44
C ARG A 248 -3.34 15.97 11.01
N ILE A 249 -2.50 14.94 10.84
CA ILE A 249 -1.05 15.09 10.62
C ILE A 249 -0.64 14.60 9.24
N ALA A 250 -1.24 13.51 8.76
CA ALA A 250 -0.80 12.83 7.54
C ALA A 250 -1.24 13.54 6.27
N VAL A 251 -0.38 13.47 5.26
CA VAL A 251 -0.73 13.85 3.89
C VAL A 251 -1.42 12.67 3.22
N PRO A 252 -2.65 12.83 2.72
CA PRO A 252 -3.35 11.77 2.00
C PRO A 252 -2.70 11.55 0.62
N ILE A 253 -2.57 10.27 0.26
CA ILE A 253 -2.11 9.84 -1.06
C ILE A 253 -3.04 8.74 -1.57
N THR A 254 -3.51 8.90 -2.80
CA THR A 254 -4.29 7.87 -3.50
C THR A 254 -3.32 7.03 -4.34
N PRO A 255 -3.10 5.75 -4.01
CA PRO A 255 -2.12 4.90 -4.70
C PRO A 255 -2.33 4.76 -6.20
N VAL A 256 -3.57 4.59 -6.65
CA VAL A 256 -3.94 4.44 -8.07
C VAL A 256 -4.99 5.48 -8.43
N ASN A 257 -4.76 6.23 -9.50
CA ASN A 257 -5.77 7.18 -10.00
C ASN A 257 -6.89 6.43 -10.73
N PRO A 258 -8.13 6.38 -10.17
CA PRO A 258 -9.22 5.62 -10.79
C PRO A 258 -9.76 6.27 -12.07
N ASN A 259 -9.47 7.55 -12.30
CA ASN A 259 -9.98 8.32 -13.44
C ASN A 259 -8.99 8.40 -14.61
N GLY A 260 -7.85 7.68 -14.53
CA GLY A 260 -6.80 7.69 -15.54
C GLY A 260 -6.57 6.32 -16.17
N ASP A 261 -5.63 6.27 -17.11
CA ASP A 261 -5.23 5.05 -17.83
C ASP A 261 -4.32 4.12 -16.98
N GLU A 262 -4.13 4.43 -15.69
CA GLU A 262 -3.20 3.68 -14.83
C GLU A 262 -3.57 2.20 -14.71
N LEU A 263 -4.87 1.88 -14.65
CA LEU A 263 -5.32 0.49 -14.60
C LEU A 263 -4.89 -0.29 -15.86
N TYR A 264 -5.01 0.34 -17.03
CA TYR A 264 -4.53 -0.24 -18.29
C TYR A 264 -3.02 -0.48 -18.24
N HIS A 265 -2.24 0.48 -17.76
CA HIS A 265 -0.79 0.36 -17.65
C HIS A 265 -0.36 -0.71 -16.64
N ILE A 266 -1.07 -0.82 -15.52
CA ILE A 266 -0.86 -1.88 -14.51
C ILE A 266 -1.10 -3.25 -15.15
N LEU A 267 -2.24 -3.45 -15.83
CA LEU A 267 -2.58 -4.71 -16.48
C LEU A 267 -1.57 -5.05 -17.58
N ARG A 268 -1.23 -4.08 -18.44
CA ARG A 268 -0.23 -4.26 -19.49
C ARG A 268 1.12 -4.72 -18.90
N LYS A 269 1.61 -4.05 -17.86
CA LYS A 269 2.90 -4.37 -17.24
C LYS A 269 2.90 -5.74 -16.58
N ARG A 270 1.78 -6.17 -16.02
CA ARG A 270 1.64 -7.47 -15.36
C ARG A 270 1.45 -8.64 -16.33
N LEU A 271 0.77 -8.41 -17.43
CA LEU A 271 0.42 -9.49 -18.37
C LEU A 271 1.48 -9.72 -19.45
N PHE A 272 2.24 -8.68 -19.81
CA PHE A 272 3.11 -8.74 -20.98
C PHE A 272 4.54 -8.29 -20.64
N GLU A 273 5.52 -9.04 -21.15
CA GLU A 273 6.93 -8.60 -21.19
C GLU A 273 7.12 -7.51 -22.23
N THR A 274 6.61 -7.76 -23.43
CA THR A 274 6.68 -6.81 -24.54
C THR A 274 5.31 -6.63 -25.18
N VAL A 275 5.05 -5.41 -25.62
CA VAL A 275 3.88 -5.05 -26.42
C VAL A 275 4.36 -4.22 -27.59
N ALA A 276 3.84 -4.51 -28.78
CA ALA A 276 4.20 -3.82 -30.01
C ALA A 276 3.95 -2.30 -29.93
N SER A 277 4.50 -1.60 -30.93
CA SER A 277 4.31 -0.16 -31.04
C SER A 277 2.83 0.24 -31.09
N GLU A 278 2.53 1.42 -30.60
CA GLU A 278 1.16 1.97 -30.57
C GLU A 278 0.53 2.00 -31.97
N SER A 279 1.32 2.25 -33.02
CA SER A 279 0.86 2.25 -34.41
C SER A 279 0.37 0.88 -34.86
N ALA A 280 1.09 -0.20 -34.54
CA ALA A 280 0.69 -1.57 -34.86
C ALA A 280 -0.59 -1.99 -34.09
N ILE A 281 -0.72 -1.58 -32.86
CA ILE A 281 -1.93 -1.81 -32.04
C ILE A 281 -3.13 -1.08 -32.65
N LYS A 282 -2.97 0.18 -33.05
CA LYS A 282 -4.03 0.98 -33.70
C LYS A 282 -4.51 0.36 -34.99
N GLN A 283 -3.61 -0.21 -35.82
CA GLN A 283 -4.00 -0.92 -37.06
C GLN A 283 -4.91 -2.11 -36.76
N ILE A 284 -4.56 -2.95 -35.79
CA ILE A 284 -5.38 -4.11 -35.42
C ILE A 284 -6.69 -3.68 -34.77
N ALA A 285 -6.69 -2.70 -33.89
CA ALA A 285 -7.91 -2.17 -33.26
C ALA A 285 -8.86 -1.60 -34.33
N SER A 286 -8.34 -0.92 -35.35
CA SER A 286 -9.14 -0.41 -36.47
C SER A 286 -9.71 -1.55 -37.31
N ALA A 287 -8.90 -2.55 -37.65
CA ALA A 287 -9.37 -3.71 -38.43
C ALA A 287 -10.47 -4.50 -37.67
N TYR A 288 -10.29 -4.68 -36.35
CA TYR A 288 -11.30 -5.34 -35.49
C TYR A 288 -12.60 -4.54 -35.39
N ARG A 289 -12.50 -3.23 -35.21
CA ARG A 289 -13.66 -2.33 -35.22
C ARG A 289 -14.42 -2.39 -36.51
N ASP A 290 -13.71 -2.39 -37.66
CA ASP A 290 -14.32 -2.37 -38.96
C ASP A 290 -15.00 -3.72 -39.28
N ALA A 291 -14.37 -4.85 -38.86
CA ALA A 291 -14.99 -6.18 -38.93
C ALA A 291 -16.25 -6.31 -38.06
N LEU A 292 -16.23 -5.74 -36.85
CA LEU A 292 -17.42 -5.69 -35.99
C LEU A 292 -18.56 -4.87 -36.59
N ARG A 293 -18.25 -3.73 -37.20
CA ARG A 293 -19.27 -2.90 -37.89
C ARG A 293 -19.88 -3.66 -39.06
N GLU A 294 -19.08 -4.31 -39.87
CA GLU A 294 -19.57 -5.12 -40.98
C GLU A 294 -20.47 -6.28 -40.53
N ALA A 295 -20.08 -6.95 -39.44
CA ALA A 295 -20.91 -8.01 -38.84
C ALA A 295 -22.24 -7.50 -38.29
N LEU A 296 -22.27 -6.36 -37.65
CA LEU A 296 -23.48 -5.73 -37.12
C LEU A 296 -24.39 -5.24 -38.30
N ASP A 297 -23.84 -4.62 -39.31
CA ASP A 297 -24.60 -4.16 -40.47
C ASP A 297 -25.18 -5.33 -41.28
N SER A 298 -24.45 -6.44 -41.41
CA SER A 298 -24.95 -7.65 -42.08
C SER A 298 -26.06 -8.34 -41.25
N GLY A 299 -25.92 -8.39 -39.92
CA GLY A 299 -26.96 -8.91 -39.04
C GLY A 299 -28.25 -8.04 -39.04
N ALA A 300 -28.09 -6.73 -39.09
CA ALA A 300 -29.24 -5.81 -39.20
C ALA A 300 -30.00 -5.98 -40.52
N ARG A 301 -29.28 -6.22 -41.67
CA ARG A 301 -29.90 -6.50 -42.98
C ARG A 301 -30.64 -7.83 -43.01
N GLN A 302 -30.15 -8.86 -42.33
CA GLN A 302 -30.88 -10.16 -42.24
C GLN A 302 -32.17 -10.03 -41.45
N HIS A 303 -32.23 -9.21 -40.42
CA HIS A 303 -33.44 -8.97 -39.64
C HIS A 303 -34.46 -8.09 -40.34
N SER A 304 -34.06 -7.11 -41.12
CA SER A 304 -34.97 -6.31 -41.96
C SER A 304 -35.58 -7.13 -43.12
N GLY A 305 -34.82 -8.06 -43.73
CA GLY A 305 -35.31 -8.96 -44.75
C GLY A 305 -36.37 -9.98 -44.24
N HIS A 306 -36.35 -10.34 -42.95
CA HIS A 306 -37.37 -11.22 -42.36
C HIS A 306 -38.64 -10.49 -42.00
N ALA A 307 -38.58 -9.20 -41.68
CA ALA A 307 -39.79 -8.38 -41.41
C ALA A 307 -40.64 -8.18 -42.69
N ASP A 308 -40.01 -8.01 -43.83
CA ASP A 308 -40.72 -7.88 -45.14
C ASP A 308 -41.30 -9.20 -45.65
N ALA A 309 -40.76 -10.34 -45.24
CA ALA A 309 -41.34 -11.68 -45.63
C ALA A 309 -42.56 -12.06 -44.84
N CYS A 310 -42.82 -11.48 -43.66
CA CYS A 310 -44.01 -11.73 -42.85
C CYS A 310 -45.20 -10.80 -43.16
N GLN A 311 -45.03 -9.84 -44.08
CA GLN A 311 -46.11 -8.96 -44.54
C GLN A 311 -46.67 -9.28 -45.93
N ARG A 312 -46.26 -10.37 -46.52
CA ARG A 312 -46.88 -10.92 -47.72
C ARG A 312 -47.49 -12.30 -47.39
#